data_b37abc20225e680b82560306694a7126
#
_entry.id   b37abc20225e680b82560306694a7126
#
_cell.length_a   1.000
_cell.length_b   1.000
_cell.length_c   1.000
_cell.angle_alpha   90.00
_cell.angle_beta   90.00
_cell.angle_gamma   90.00
#
_symmetry.space_group_name_H-M   'P 1'
#
loop_
_entity.id
_entity.type
_entity.pdbx_description
1 polymer ?
#
loop_
_entity_poly.entity_id
_entity_poly.type
_entity_poly.pdbx_seq_one_letter_code
_entity_poly.pdbx_strand_id
1 'polypeptide(L)'
;RPLSQKGLTSLSQLKILENKPISAIYSSPYQRAIETIEPLALTFGLPIQLDKRLIERKLSSQPVSDQTFETTLKQLWQNPDSSLPGGESNLMAQKRSLAFLQKLEENHQDEHIIISSHGNLICILLSYFDGQIHYDFWKQLPMPAILILKDEKVYLQ
;
A
#
# COMPACT_ATOMS: atom_id res chain seq x y z
N ARG A 1 1.34 -4.26 14.60
CA ARG A 1 0.34 -3.68 15.52
C ARG A 1 -1.02 -3.67 14.84
N PRO A 2 -2.14 -3.72 15.62
CA PRO A 2 -3.50 -3.59 15.08
C PRO A 2 -3.82 -2.16 14.62
N LEU A 3 -5.02 -1.98 14.04
CA LEU A 3 -5.58 -0.65 13.78
C LEU A 3 -5.82 0.10 15.10
N SER A 4 -5.66 1.41 15.04
CA SER A 4 -6.10 2.31 16.11
C SER A 4 -7.64 2.44 16.11
N GLN A 5 -8.22 2.91 17.21
CA GLN A 5 -9.65 3.20 17.27
C GLN A 5 -10.11 4.15 16.15
N LYS A 6 -9.31 5.18 15.86
CA LYS A 6 -9.55 6.09 14.74
C LYS A 6 -9.52 5.35 13.39
N GLY A 7 -8.59 4.42 13.21
CA GLY A 7 -8.50 3.59 12.01
C GLY A 7 -9.75 2.75 11.82
N LEU A 8 -10.22 2.08 12.87
CA LEU A 8 -11.45 1.28 12.83
C LEU A 8 -12.67 2.13 12.44
N THR A 9 -12.84 3.31 13.04
CA THR A 9 -13.95 4.23 12.71
C THR A 9 -13.90 4.68 11.25
N SER A 10 -12.72 4.85 10.68
CA SER A 10 -12.53 5.32 9.30
C SER A 10 -12.81 4.25 8.23
N LEU A 11 -12.99 2.98 8.60
CA LEU A 11 -13.26 1.89 7.65
C LEU A 11 -14.58 2.07 6.89
N SER A 12 -15.51 2.85 7.43
CA SER A 12 -16.76 3.18 6.73
C SER A 12 -16.54 3.83 5.36
N GLN A 13 -15.39 4.49 5.15
CA GLN A 13 -15.02 5.09 3.86
C GLN A 13 -14.81 4.04 2.76
N LEU A 14 -14.50 2.78 3.14
CA LEU A 14 -14.29 1.69 2.20
C LEU A 14 -15.58 1.12 1.62
N LYS A 15 -16.76 1.47 2.17
CA LYS A 15 -18.06 0.98 1.69
C LYS A 15 -18.34 1.33 0.22
N ILE A 16 -17.69 2.36 -0.31
CA ILE A 16 -17.80 2.71 -1.73
C ILE A 16 -17.34 1.56 -2.66
N LEU A 17 -16.52 0.64 -2.15
CA LEU A 17 -16.06 -0.53 -2.89
C LEU A 17 -17.10 -1.67 -2.92
N GLU A 18 -18.10 -1.69 -2.03
CA GLU A 18 -19.09 -2.77 -1.92
C GLU A 18 -19.91 -2.97 -3.19
N ASN A 19 -20.05 -1.93 -4.03
CA ASN A 19 -20.77 -1.99 -5.29
C ASN A 19 -19.89 -2.35 -6.51
N LYS A 20 -18.64 -2.73 -6.29
CA LYS A 20 -17.72 -3.12 -7.37
C LYS A 20 -17.70 -4.65 -7.52
N PRO A 21 -17.54 -5.16 -8.75
CA PRO A 21 -17.46 -6.61 -8.99
C PRO A 21 -16.08 -7.16 -8.61
N ILE A 22 -15.79 -7.25 -7.32
CA ILE A 22 -14.49 -7.69 -6.81
C ILE A 22 -14.34 -9.20 -6.95
N SER A 23 -13.26 -9.65 -7.58
CA SER A 23 -12.96 -11.06 -7.83
C SER A 23 -11.98 -11.67 -6.84
N ALA A 24 -11.06 -10.88 -6.29
CA ALA A 24 -10.09 -11.37 -5.31
C ALA A 24 -9.60 -10.24 -4.37
N ILE A 25 -9.10 -10.65 -3.21
CA ILE A 25 -8.57 -9.73 -2.19
C ILE A 25 -7.21 -10.24 -1.75
N TYR A 26 -6.22 -9.35 -1.82
CA TYR A 26 -4.85 -9.57 -1.35
C TYR A 26 -4.50 -8.59 -0.23
N SER A 27 -3.66 -9.01 0.68
CA SER A 27 -3.21 -8.15 1.78
C SER A 27 -1.76 -8.40 2.17
N SER A 28 -1.12 -7.33 2.65
CA SER A 28 0.03 -7.48 3.51
C SER A 28 -0.30 -8.37 4.71
N PRO A 29 0.61 -9.23 5.19
CA PRO A 29 0.38 -10.05 6.37
C PRO A 29 0.37 -9.26 7.69
N TYR A 30 0.58 -7.95 7.65
CA TYR A 30 0.51 -7.13 8.86
C TYR A 30 -0.93 -6.95 9.32
N GLN A 31 -1.15 -7.18 10.61
CA GLN A 31 -2.48 -7.17 11.23
C GLN A 31 -3.34 -5.97 10.82
N ARG A 32 -2.80 -4.75 10.86
CA ARG A 32 -3.53 -3.54 10.48
C ARG A 32 -4.02 -3.53 9.03
N ALA A 33 -3.28 -4.17 8.11
CA ALA A 33 -3.69 -4.26 6.71
C ALA A 33 -4.82 -5.28 6.53
N ILE A 34 -4.76 -6.40 7.25
CA ILE A 34 -5.81 -7.43 7.29
C ILE A 34 -7.09 -6.84 7.88
N GLU A 35 -6.99 -6.21 9.06
CA GLU A 35 -8.15 -5.58 9.73
C GLU A 35 -8.80 -4.48 8.89
N THR A 36 -8.03 -3.79 8.04
CA THR A 36 -8.57 -2.77 7.13
C THR A 36 -9.50 -3.37 6.09
N ILE A 37 -9.18 -4.54 5.56
CA ILE A 37 -9.93 -5.14 4.44
C ILE A 37 -10.90 -6.24 4.85
N GLU A 38 -10.80 -6.74 6.08
CA GLU A 38 -11.62 -7.85 6.59
C GLU A 38 -13.13 -7.60 6.46
N PRO A 39 -13.68 -6.40 6.76
CA PRO A 39 -15.11 -6.13 6.57
C PRO A 39 -15.55 -6.30 5.11
N LEU A 40 -14.74 -5.86 4.14
CA LEU A 40 -15.05 -6.04 2.72
C LEU A 40 -14.91 -7.50 2.29
N ALA A 41 -13.90 -8.21 2.80
CA ALA A 41 -13.74 -9.64 2.52
C ALA A 41 -14.97 -10.44 2.98
N LEU A 42 -15.51 -10.12 4.15
CA LEU A 42 -16.77 -10.70 4.65
C LEU A 42 -17.95 -10.34 3.76
N THR A 43 -18.08 -9.07 3.35
CA THR A 43 -19.16 -8.62 2.48
C THR A 43 -19.16 -9.33 1.14
N PHE A 44 -17.98 -9.52 0.53
CA PHE A 44 -17.83 -10.21 -0.75
C PHE A 44 -17.81 -11.75 -0.63
N GLY A 45 -17.69 -12.30 0.57
CA GLY A 45 -17.49 -13.75 0.77
C GLY A 45 -16.19 -14.27 0.17
N LEU A 46 -15.14 -13.43 0.11
CA LEU A 46 -13.85 -13.74 -0.49
C LEU A 46 -12.77 -13.95 0.58
N PRO A 47 -11.86 -14.91 0.41
CA PRO A 47 -10.71 -15.06 1.29
C PRO A 47 -9.71 -13.93 1.09
N ILE A 48 -9.02 -13.55 2.16
CA ILE A 48 -7.87 -12.63 2.10
C ILE A 48 -6.61 -13.44 1.82
N GLN A 49 -6.00 -13.23 0.67
CA GLN A 49 -4.74 -13.86 0.27
C GLN A 49 -3.56 -13.00 0.74
N LEU A 50 -2.65 -13.58 1.54
CA LEU A 50 -1.53 -12.85 2.12
C LEU A 50 -0.29 -12.95 1.23
N ASP A 51 0.36 -11.81 0.99
CA ASP A 51 1.62 -11.76 0.26
C ASP A 51 2.65 -10.86 0.95
N LYS A 52 3.82 -11.42 1.24
CA LYS A 52 4.91 -10.71 1.92
C LYS A 52 5.49 -9.56 1.10
N ARG A 53 5.31 -9.56 -0.23
CA ARG A 53 5.74 -8.45 -1.09
C ARG A 53 4.94 -7.17 -0.86
N LEU A 54 3.83 -7.26 -0.12
CA LEU A 54 2.96 -6.14 0.25
C LEU A 54 3.25 -5.54 1.63
N ILE A 55 4.28 -6.02 2.36
CA ILE A 55 4.65 -5.44 3.67
C ILE A 55 5.20 -4.03 3.49
N GLU A 56 5.02 -3.19 4.52
CA GLU A 56 5.54 -1.82 4.50
C GLU A 56 7.07 -1.81 4.27
N ARG A 57 7.55 -0.78 3.58
CA ARG A 57 8.98 -0.58 3.37
C ARG A 57 9.68 -0.46 4.72
N LYS A 58 10.63 -1.32 4.99
CA LYS A 58 11.43 -1.28 6.19
C LYS A 58 12.37 -0.08 6.15
N LEU A 59 12.19 0.89 7.05
CA LEU A 59 12.97 2.11 7.05
C LEU A 59 14.41 1.88 7.53
N SER A 60 14.56 1.16 8.64
CA SER A 60 15.85 0.90 9.30
C SER A 60 15.76 -0.32 10.20
N SER A 61 16.90 -0.88 10.61
CA SER A 61 16.99 -1.86 11.70
C SER A 61 16.89 -1.23 13.08
N GLN A 62 17.16 0.09 13.19
CA GLN A 62 17.08 0.86 14.41
C GLN A 62 15.91 1.85 14.36
N PRO A 63 15.32 2.21 15.49
CA PRO A 63 14.30 3.25 15.55
C PRO A 63 14.85 4.57 14.97
N VAL A 64 14.04 5.23 14.15
CA VAL A 64 14.30 6.59 13.66
C VAL A 64 13.54 7.55 14.57
N SER A 65 14.19 8.60 15.05
CA SER A 65 13.55 9.58 15.94
C SER A 65 12.46 10.35 15.21
N ASP A 66 11.41 10.73 15.92
CA ASP A 66 10.31 11.53 15.35
C ASP A 66 10.80 12.84 14.74
N GLN A 67 11.85 13.46 15.35
CA GLN A 67 12.44 14.71 14.87
C GLN A 67 13.09 14.61 13.48
N THR A 68 13.66 13.44 13.15
CA THR A 68 14.37 13.21 11.87
C THR A 68 13.56 12.39 10.88
N PHE A 69 12.44 11.80 11.30
CA PHE A 69 11.66 10.87 10.51
C PHE A 69 11.21 11.45 9.16
N GLU A 70 10.57 12.62 9.17
CA GLU A 70 10.09 13.27 7.95
C GLU A 70 11.24 13.66 7.01
N THR A 71 12.31 14.25 7.55
CA THR A 71 13.50 14.63 6.76
C THR A 71 14.15 13.42 6.13
N THR A 72 14.29 12.34 6.90
CA THR A 72 14.83 11.06 6.42
C THR A 72 14.00 10.47 5.30
N LEU A 73 12.68 10.42 5.46
CA LEU A 73 11.79 9.93 4.41
C LEU A 73 11.90 10.76 3.14
N LYS A 74 11.90 12.10 3.27
CA LYS A 74 12.06 12.99 2.12
C LYS A 74 13.35 12.75 1.37
N GLN A 75 14.46 12.57 2.09
CA GLN A 75 15.76 12.24 1.49
C GLN A 75 15.75 10.90 0.74
N LEU A 76 15.11 9.88 1.31
CA LEU A 76 14.98 8.56 0.68
C LEU A 76 14.07 8.57 -0.56
N TRP A 77 13.08 9.46 -0.61
CA TRP A 77 12.30 9.69 -1.81
C TRP A 77 13.07 10.40 -2.92
N GLN A 78 13.99 11.31 -2.55
CA GLN A 78 14.89 12.00 -3.49
C GLN A 78 16.02 11.10 -4.00
N ASN A 79 16.39 10.08 -3.22
CA ASN A 79 17.46 9.13 -3.53
C ASN A 79 16.92 7.70 -3.41
N PRO A 80 16.16 7.22 -4.41
CA PRO A 80 15.39 5.98 -4.29
C PRO A 80 16.22 4.71 -4.20
N ASP A 81 17.48 4.72 -4.55
CA ASP A 81 18.45 3.64 -4.39
C ASP A 81 19.13 3.62 -3.00
N SER A 82 18.99 4.67 -2.23
CA SER A 82 19.55 4.80 -0.90
C SER A 82 18.68 4.12 0.17
N SER A 83 19.34 3.61 1.22
CA SER A 83 18.67 3.04 2.39
C SER A 83 19.44 3.36 3.68
N LEU A 84 18.73 3.37 4.80
CA LEU A 84 19.37 3.38 6.11
C LEU A 84 19.92 1.97 6.45
N PRO A 85 20.84 1.86 7.41
CA PRO A 85 21.39 0.57 7.82
C PRO A 85 20.30 -0.43 8.22
N GLY A 86 20.31 -1.61 7.59
CA GLY A 86 19.31 -2.66 7.78
C GLY A 86 17.90 -2.32 7.30
N GLY A 87 17.75 -1.21 6.57
CA GLY A 87 16.53 -0.82 5.89
C GLY A 87 16.49 -1.27 4.43
N GLU A 88 15.38 -0.95 3.78
CA GLU A 88 15.11 -1.21 2.36
C GLU A 88 15.04 0.11 1.62
N SER A 89 15.66 0.21 0.45
CA SER A 89 15.53 1.40 -0.40
C SER A 89 14.14 1.46 -1.05
N ASN A 90 13.73 2.64 -1.50
CA ASN A 90 12.48 2.77 -2.26
C ASN A 90 12.52 1.93 -3.54
N LEU A 91 13.65 1.87 -4.21
CA LEU A 91 13.82 1.07 -5.43
C LEU A 91 13.66 -0.44 -5.17
N MET A 92 14.20 -0.95 -4.06
CA MET A 92 14.01 -2.36 -3.66
C MET A 92 12.53 -2.65 -3.34
N ALA A 93 11.88 -1.77 -2.59
CA ALA A 93 10.45 -1.90 -2.26
C ALA A 93 9.57 -1.84 -3.51
N GLN A 94 9.88 -0.93 -4.45
CA GLN A 94 9.19 -0.83 -5.73
C GLN A 94 9.34 -2.11 -6.55
N LYS A 95 10.56 -2.62 -6.66
CA LYS A 95 10.85 -3.84 -7.44
C LYS A 95 10.08 -5.05 -6.93
N ARG A 96 10.03 -5.28 -5.60
CA ARG A 96 9.28 -6.42 -5.04
C ARG A 96 7.76 -6.27 -5.20
N SER A 97 7.25 -5.05 -5.06
CA SER A 97 5.81 -4.80 -5.21
C SER A 97 5.37 -4.82 -6.68
N LEU A 98 6.21 -4.38 -7.62
CA LEU A 98 5.96 -4.57 -9.05
C LEU A 98 5.96 -6.06 -9.44
N ALA A 99 6.86 -6.88 -8.89
CA ALA A 99 6.84 -8.32 -9.12
C ALA A 99 5.55 -8.98 -8.57
N PHE A 100 4.96 -8.43 -7.51
CA PHE A 100 3.63 -8.84 -7.07
C PHE A 100 2.56 -8.48 -8.09
N LEU A 101 2.52 -7.23 -8.58
CA LEU A 101 1.53 -6.80 -9.60
C LEU A 101 1.63 -7.60 -10.87
N GLN A 102 2.84 -7.84 -11.38
CA GLN A 102 3.05 -8.66 -12.57
C GLN A 102 2.44 -10.06 -12.41
N LYS A 103 2.69 -10.70 -11.26
CA LYS A 103 2.09 -12.01 -10.97
C LYS A 103 0.57 -11.94 -10.81
N LEU A 104 0.06 -10.86 -10.26
CA LEU A 104 -1.37 -10.62 -10.15
C LEU A 104 -2.04 -10.53 -11.54
N GLU A 105 -1.46 -9.74 -12.45
CA GLU A 105 -1.94 -9.57 -13.82
C GLU A 105 -1.97 -10.88 -14.62
N GLU A 106 -0.97 -11.75 -14.41
CA GLU A 106 -0.95 -13.08 -15.03
C GLU A 106 -2.16 -13.96 -14.61
N ASN A 107 -2.63 -13.77 -13.37
CA ASN A 107 -3.68 -14.61 -12.78
C ASN A 107 -5.09 -13.99 -12.88
N HIS A 108 -5.20 -12.67 -13.09
CA HIS A 108 -6.44 -11.90 -12.98
C HIS A 108 -6.56 -10.90 -14.13
N GLN A 109 -6.85 -11.38 -15.34
CA GLN A 109 -7.07 -10.50 -16.50
C GLN A 109 -8.50 -9.94 -16.47
N ASP A 110 -8.62 -8.64 -16.69
CA ASP A 110 -9.91 -7.91 -16.73
C ASP A 110 -10.76 -8.05 -15.46
N GLU A 111 -10.14 -8.29 -14.32
CA GLU A 111 -10.79 -8.43 -13.04
C GLU A 111 -10.54 -7.22 -12.11
N HIS A 112 -11.47 -6.99 -11.18
CA HIS A 112 -11.29 -5.99 -10.12
C HIS A 112 -10.74 -6.66 -8.87
N ILE A 113 -9.55 -6.28 -8.48
CA ILE A 113 -8.82 -6.86 -7.34
C ILE A 113 -8.60 -5.79 -6.28
N ILE A 114 -8.84 -6.14 -5.02
CA ILE A 114 -8.48 -5.28 -3.90
C ILE A 114 -7.13 -5.72 -3.34
N ILE A 115 -6.27 -4.73 -3.10
CA ILE A 115 -4.96 -4.92 -2.47
C ILE A 115 -4.89 -4.02 -1.23
N SER A 116 -4.78 -4.63 -0.05
CA SER A 116 -4.55 -3.91 1.20
C SER A 116 -3.07 -3.93 1.56
N SER A 117 -2.49 -2.75 1.73
CA SER A 117 -1.07 -2.60 2.03
C SER A 117 -0.83 -1.35 2.90
N HIS A 118 0.25 -0.66 2.72
CA HIS A 118 0.71 0.44 3.56
C HIS A 118 0.96 1.69 2.73
N GLY A 119 0.68 2.85 3.30
CA GLY A 119 0.69 4.11 2.55
C GLY A 119 2.00 4.41 1.83
N ASN A 120 3.15 4.20 2.48
CA ASN A 120 4.43 4.48 1.83
C ASN A 120 4.75 3.46 0.73
N LEU A 121 4.52 2.16 0.97
CA LEU A 121 4.73 1.13 -0.06
C LEU A 121 3.82 1.34 -1.27
N ILE A 122 2.53 1.64 -1.04
CA ILE A 122 1.58 1.89 -2.14
C ILE A 122 2.05 3.08 -2.99
N CYS A 123 2.46 4.19 -2.37
CA CYS A 123 2.98 5.34 -3.11
C CYS A 123 4.29 5.01 -3.86
N ILE A 124 5.20 4.27 -3.24
CA ILE A 124 6.43 3.80 -3.90
C ILE A 124 6.11 2.93 -5.13
N LEU A 125 5.18 1.99 -5.00
CA LEU A 125 4.73 1.15 -6.11
C LEU A 125 4.12 2.00 -7.24
N LEU A 126 3.18 2.86 -6.91
CA LEU A 126 2.42 3.63 -7.88
C LEU A 126 3.24 4.77 -8.53
N SER A 127 4.32 5.22 -7.89
CA SER A 127 5.26 6.18 -8.49
C SER A 127 5.94 5.66 -9.75
N TYR A 128 5.93 4.34 -9.97
CA TYR A 128 6.37 3.73 -11.23
C TYR A 128 5.48 4.12 -12.41
N PHE A 129 4.18 4.26 -12.17
CA PHE A 129 3.17 4.57 -13.19
C PHE A 129 2.89 6.07 -13.31
N ASP A 130 3.06 6.82 -12.20
CA ASP A 130 2.77 8.25 -12.15
C ASP A 130 3.86 8.99 -11.35
N GLY A 131 4.67 9.78 -12.03
CA GLY A 131 5.74 10.57 -11.43
C GLY A 131 5.27 11.69 -10.49
N GLN A 132 3.98 12.00 -10.44
CA GLN A 132 3.44 12.95 -9.47
C GLN A 132 3.26 12.31 -8.09
N ILE A 133 3.29 10.98 -8.01
CA ILE A 133 3.27 10.25 -6.74
C ILE A 133 4.66 10.21 -6.16
N HIS A 134 4.92 11.09 -5.21
CA HIS A 134 6.20 11.26 -4.51
C HIS A 134 5.97 11.57 -3.03
N TYR A 135 6.98 12.04 -2.32
CA TYR A 135 6.92 12.30 -0.88
C TYR A 135 5.75 13.19 -0.45
N ASP A 136 5.51 14.32 -1.15
CA ASP A 136 4.44 15.25 -0.77
C ASP A 136 3.05 14.65 -0.99
N PHE A 137 2.87 13.85 -2.04
CA PHE A 137 1.64 13.10 -2.27
C PHE A 137 1.40 12.11 -1.12
N TRP A 138 2.41 11.30 -0.77
CA TRP A 138 2.32 10.37 0.36
C TRP A 138 1.98 11.08 1.67
N LYS A 139 2.61 12.22 1.94
CA LYS A 139 2.41 12.98 3.18
C LYS A 139 0.98 13.49 3.34
N GLN A 140 0.31 13.79 2.23
CA GLN A 140 -1.07 14.31 2.20
C GLN A 140 -2.11 13.20 2.05
N LEU A 141 -1.69 11.94 1.89
CA LEU A 141 -2.60 10.83 1.67
C LEU A 141 -3.53 10.63 2.88
N PRO A 142 -4.86 10.61 2.70
CA PRO A 142 -5.79 10.29 3.78
C PRO A 142 -5.61 8.85 4.26
N MET A 143 -6.07 8.55 5.47
CA MET A 143 -6.01 7.19 6.02
C MET A 143 -7.41 6.77 6.54
N PRO A 144 -8.01 5.73 5.93
CA PRO A 144 -7.57 4.97 4.77
C PRO A 144 -7.65 5.79 3.47
N ALA A 145 -6.82 5.44 2.50
CA ALA A 145 -6.90 5.96 1.14
C ALA A 145 -7.29 4.84 0.16
N ILE A 146 -8.04 5.19 -0.87
CA ILE A 146 -8.35 4.30 -1.99
C ILE A 146 -7.66 4.87 -3.22
N LEU A 147 -6.72 4.11 -3.77
CA LEU A 147 -6.02 4.41 -5.00
C LEU A 147 -6.39 3.36 -6.04
N ILE A 148 -6.75 3.80 -7.24
CA ILE A 148 -7.12 2.91 -8.34
C ILE A 148 -6.01 2.94 -9.38
N LEU A 149 -5.47 1.78 -9.70
CA LEU A 149 -4.59 1.57 -10.85
C LEU A 149 -5.39 0.92 -11.97
N LYS A 150 -5.53 1.62 -13.09
CA LYS A 150 -6.24 1.13 -14.27
C LYS A 150 -5.54 1.61 -15.53
N ASP A 151 -5.26 0.71 -16.46
CA ASP A 151 -4.58 1.03 -17.73
C ASP A 151 -3.29 1.86 -17.51
N GLU A 152 -2.47 1.44 -16.54
CA GLU A 152 -1.24 2.11 -16.11
C GLU A 152 -1.44 3.57 -15.61
N LYS A 153 -2.66 3.95 -15.27
CA LYS A 153 -3.01 5.26 -14.72
C LYS A 153 -3.49 5.13 -13.28
N VAL A 154 -3.13 6.11 -12.46
CA VAL A 154 -3.49 6.16 -11.03
C VAL A 154 -4.55 7.22 -10.78
N TYR A 155 -5.54 6.86 -9.99
CA TYR A 155 -6.62 7.75 -9.57
C TYR A 155 -6.78 7.66 -8.04
N LEU A 156 -6.85 8.82 -7.37
CA LEU A 156 -7.25 8.92 -5.97
C LEU A 156 -8.79 9.05 -5.91
N GLN A 157 -9.40 8.23 -5.08
CA GLN A 157 -10.86 8.22 -4.89
C GLN A 157 -11.25 8.82 -3.53
#